data_c6d098ab66b0909ce6e1b3e9fad8f3ab
#
_entry.id   c6d098ab66b0909ce6e1b3e9fad8f3ab
#
_cell.length_a   1.000
_cell.length_b   1.000
_cell.length_c   1.000
_cell.angle_alpha   90.00
_cell.angle_beta   90.00
_cell.angle_gamma   90.00
#
_symmetry.space_group_name_H-M   'P 1'
#
loop_
_entity.id
_entity.type
_entity.pdbx_description
1 polymer ?
#
loop_
_entity_poly.entity_id
_entity_poly.type
_entity_poly.pdbx_seq_one_letter_code
_entity_poly.pdbx_strand_id
1 'polypeptide(L)'
;MKLSEILLGLEGLKAKGDLQKEITGVENNSKKVKNGYLFIAIKGFSTDGHSYIKNAIENGATAVMVQEGCCDIKTLKLPEDVTLIVAPDTRHGLAIASANFYGNPSEKFKLIGVTGTKGKTTTTFMIKQILEEAGKKVGLIGTIATYINGKKIKDSDRTTPESIEIQRTFADMVKAGVEVVVMEVSSQSLKLHRVDGCKFDIVLFTNFSEDHISPKEHPNMEDYFNSKLILFKMCKTGIVNADDLHAAKIPKLFPDSNITTYGIDNFANVLAKDITITNSYVDFKVKIKDRNERVKTCIPGRFSVYNSLAAICVAQKFNIDSEIIKKALFEVRVPGRSELVDNKREIPIMIDYAHSPESLENILQAVKSYTRGKVISVFGCGGDRDSGKRPIMGEISGRIADFTFITSDNPRTEDPQKIVDQIEEGIKKTKGKYKVIVDRVEAIREAIKMATKKDIIVLAGKGHEPYQEINGVKHPFDERIIVREIIDELDKQKS
;
A
#
# COMPACT_ATOMS: atom_id res chain seq x y z
N MET A 1 8.92 -31.89 4.77
CA MET A 1 9.50 -31.66 3.41
C MET A 1 11.01 -31.75 3.53
N LYS A 2 11.68 -32.42 2.59
CA LYS A 2 13.13 -32.52 2.63
C LYS A 2 13.80 -31.16 2.42
N LEU A 3 14.94 -30.94 3.11
CA LEU A 3 15.71 -29.69 2.95
C LEU A 3 16.11 -29.44 1.48
N SER A 4 16.55 -30.50 0.77
CA SER A 4 16.86 -30.40 -0.67
C SER A 4 15.72 -29.91 -1.54
N GLU A 5 14.47 -30.27 -1.22
CA GLU A 5 13.27 -29.79 -1.94
C GLU A 5 12.98 -28.31 -1.66
N ILE A 6 13.23 -27.87 -0.42
CA ILE A 6 13.07 -26.47 0.00
C ILE A 6 14.08 -25.56 -0.70
N LEU A 7 15.29 -26.07 -0.96
CA LEU A 7 16.38 -25.33 -1.59
C LEU A 7 16.34 -25.39 -3.13
N LEU A 8 15.36 -26.06 -3.72
CA LEU A 8 15.26 -26.21 -5.17
C LEU A 8 15.11 -24.84 -5.87
N GLY A 9 15.89 -24.64 -6.94
CA GLY A 9 15.92 -23.39 -7.69
C GLY A 9 16.85 -22.31 -7.13
N LEU A 10 17.51 -22.56 -6.01
CA LEU A 10 18.57 -21.68 -5.50
C LEU A 10 19.93 -22.11 -6.05
N GLU A 11 20.64 -21.17 -6.64
CA GLU A 11 21.97 -21.36 -7.21
C GLU A 11 23.09 -20.87 -6.28
N GLY A 12 24.31 -21.36 -6.49
CA GLY A 12 25.50 -20.91 -5.76
C GLY A 12 25.54 -21.30 -4.29
N LEU A 13 24.71 -22.24 -3.86
CA LEU A 13 24.70 -22.72 -2.49
C LEU A 13 25.92 -23.61 -2.16
N LYS A 14 26.48 -23.42 -0.96
CA LYS A 14 27.42 -24.34 -0.35
C LYS A 14 26.76 -24.93 0.89
N ALA A 15 26.75 -26.26 1.01
CA ALA A 15 26.10 -26.94 2.13
C ALA A 15 27.05 -27.87 2.86
N LYS A 16 26.90 -27.97 4.20
CA LYS A 16 27.59 -28.92 5.06
C LYS A 16 26.55 -29.55 5.99
N GLY A 17 26.37 -30.86 5.91
CA GLY A 17 25.39 -31.63 6.65
C GLY A 17 24.40 -32.37 5.76
N ASP A 18 23.30 -32.85 6.34
CA ASP A 18 22.32 -33.69 5.67
C ASP A 18 21.23 -32.87 4.96
N LEU A 19 21.20 -32.89 3.61
CA LEU A 19 20.18 -32.26 2.78
C LEU A 19 18.89 -33.09 2.64
N GLN A 20 18.89 -34.38 3.07
CA GLN A 20 17.69 -35.23 3.06
C GLN A 20 16.88 -35.09 4.36
N LYS A 21 17.37 -34.29 5.32
CA LYS A 21 16.69 -34.00 6.58
C LYS A 21 15.29 -33.41 6.36
N GLU A 22 14.32 -33.89 7.13
CA GLU A 22 12.97 -33.37 7.15
C GLU A 22 12.93 -32.00 7.86
N ILE A 23 12.38 -31.01 7.18
CA ILE A 23 12.14 -29.66 7.68
C ILE A 23 10.64 -29.47 7.91
N THR A 24 10.27 -29.00 9.11
CA THR A 24 8.89 -28.81 9.54
C THR A 24 8.41 -27.35 9.43
N GLY A 25 9.32 -26.42 9.17
CA GLY A 25 9.02 -25.01 8.96
C GLY A 25 10.22 -24.20 8.51
N VAL A 26 9.96 -23.05 7.92
CA VAL A 26 10.96 -22.04 7.54
C VAL A 26 10.72 -20.78 8.37
N GLU A 27 11.76 -20.12 8.87
CA GLU A 27 11.60 -18.90 9.66
C GLU A 27 12.86 -18.03 9.62
N ASN A 28 12.68 -16.70 9.66
CA ASN A 28 13.75 -15.71 9.76
C ASN A 28 13.77 -14.95 11.10
N ASN A 29 12.82 -15.25 11.99
CA ASN A 29 12.77 -14.73 13.34
C ASN A 29 13.09 -15.86 14.34
N SER A 30 14.26 -15.79 14.98
CA SER A 30 14.73 -16.82 15.91
C SER A 30 13.73 -17.15 17.02
N LYS A 31 12.94 -16.17 17.49
CA LYS A 31 11.92 -16.35 18.53
C LYS A 31 10.71 -17.18 18.08
N LYS A 32 10.51 -17.33 16.77
CA LYS A 32 9.40 -18.09 16.17
C LYS A 32 9.84 -19.47 15.68
N VAL A 33 11.13 -19.77 15.75
CA VAL A 33 11.70 -21.09 15.41
C VAL A 33 11.16 -22.16 16.35
N LYS A 34 10.90 -23.35 15.80
CA LYS A 34 10.48 -24.55 16.50
C LYS A 34 11.33 -25.75 16.04
N ASN A 35 11.15 -26.89 16.70
CA ASN A 35 11.89 -28.13 16.36
C ASN A 35 11.71 -28.48 14.87
N GLY A 36 12.85 -28.78 14.21
CA GLY A 36 12.88 -29.18 12.81
C GLY A 36 12.82 -28.02 11.80
N TYR A 37 12.97 -26.77 12.24
CA TYR A 37 12.89 -25.61 11.33
C TYR A 37 14.22 -25.36 10.59
N LEU A 38 14.09 -24.82 9.40
CA LEU A 38 15.14 -24.08 8.70
C LEU A 38 15.11 -22.61 9.15
N PHE A 39 16.15 -22.15 9.83
CA PHE A 39 16.33 -20.74 10.15
C PHE A 39 17.15 -20.07 9.06
N ILE A 40 16.67 -18.94 8.52
CA ILE A 40 17.36 -18.15 7.48
C ILE A 40 17.79 -16.81 8.08
N ALA A 41 19.09 -16.62 8.27
CA ALA A 41 19.65 -15.40 8.84
C ALA A 41 19.67 -14.28 7.81
N ILE A 42 18.94 -13.18 8.09
CA ILE A 42 18.85 -12.01 7.22
C ILE A 42 19.60 -10.84 7.83
N LYS A 43 20.48 -10.21 7.06
CA LYS A 43 21.08 -8.93 7.45
C LYS A 43 20.05 -7.82 7.29
N GLY A 44 19.50 -7.34 8.42
CA GLY A 44 18.53 -6.26 8.48
C GLY A 44 19.18 -4.88 8.52
N PHE A 45 18.37 -3.81 8.47
CA PHE A 45 18.83 -2.43 8.56
C PHE A 45 19.23 -2.01 9.98
N SER A 46 18.59 -2.58 11.00
CA SER A 46 18.83 -2.26 12.42
C SER A 46 19.49 -3.39 13.19
N THR A 47 19.28 -4.63 12.75
CA THR A 47 19.83 -5.84 13.42
C THR A 47 20.30 -6.84 12.38
N ASP A 48 21.34 -7.61 12.72
CA ASP A 48 21.84 -8.68 11.88
C ASP A 48 21.32 -10.04 12.40
N GLY A 49 20.53 -10.74 11.56
CA GLY A 49 19.98 -12.06 11.88
C GLY A 49 21.03 -13.13 12.17
N HIS A 50 22.25 -12.95 11.66
CA HIS A 50 23.37 -13.88 11.92
C HIS A 50 23.74 -13.93 13.41
N SER A 51 23.54 -12.84 14.17
CA SER A 51 23.73 -12.79 15.62
C SER A 51 22.77 -13.68 16.41
N TYR A 52 21.68 -14.12 15.80
CA TYR A 52 20.62 -14.92 16.45
C TYR A 52 20.65 -16.41 16.06
N ILE A 53 21.69 -16.87 15.36
CA ILE A 53 21.82 -18.28 14.94
C ILE A 53 21.81 -19.21 16.14
N LYS A 54 22.56 -18.86 17.20
CA LYS A 54 22.59 -19.65 18.43
C LYS A 54 21.21 -19.81 19.05
N ASN A 55 20.47 -18.69 19.17
CA ASN A 55 19.10 -18.71 19.70
C ASN A 55 18.13 -19.53 18.81
N ALA A 56 18.31 -19.49 17.49
CA ALA A 56 17.48 -20.28 16.59
C ALA A 56 17.73 -21.78 16.79
N ILE A 57 18.99 -22.19 16.98
CA ILE A 57 19.37 -23.58 17.26
C ILE A 57 18.84 -24.03 18.63
N GLU A 58 18.99 -23.23 19.66
CA GLU A 58 18.42 -23.46 20.99
C GLU A 58 16.90 -23.63 20.97
N ASN A 59 16.22 -22.93 20.05
CA ASN A 59 14.78 -23.06 19.81
C ASN A 59 14.41 -24.23 18.88
N GLY A 60 15.37 -25.02 18.39
CA GLY A 60 15.13 -26.24 17.65
C GLY A 60 15.35 -26.17 16.15
N ALA A 61 16.06 -25.16 15.64
CA ALA A 61 16.46 -25.15 14.23
C ALA A 61 17.39 -26.31 13.94
N THR A 62 17.08 -27.11 12.94
CA THR A 62 17.91 -28.27 12.51
C THR A 62 18.69 -27.96 11.22
N ALA A 63 18.39 -26.82 10.58
CA ALA A 63 19.15 -26.30 9.48
C ALA A 63 19.23 -24.75 9.59
N VAL A 64 20.36 -24.19 9.13
CA VAL A 64 20.61 -22.74 9.18
C VAL A 64 21.14 -22.29 7.82
N MET A 65 20.55 -21.24 7.24
CA MET A 65 21.05 -20.56 6.05
C MET A 65 21.68 -19.23 6.44
N VAL A 66 22.93 -19.01 6.00
CA VAL A 66 23.70 -17.78 6.24
C VAL A 66 24.12 -17.16 4.92
N GLN A 67 24.29 -15.83 4.93
CA GLN A 67 24.79 -15.13 3.76
C GLN A 67 26.31 -15.21 3.68
N GLU A 68 26.84 -15.47 2.49
CA GLU A 68 28.27 -15.49 2.22
C GLU A 68 28.95 -14.17 2.65
N GLY A 69 30.02 -14.27 3.42
CA GLY A 69 30.76 -13.12 3.93
C GLY A 69 30.15 -12.35 5.10
N CYS A 70 28.95 -12.71 5.58
CA CYS A 70 28.30 -12.04 6.72
C CYS A 70 28.69 -12.61 8.09
N CYS A 71 29.23 -13.82 8.16
CA CYS A 71 29.75 -14.42 9.38
C CYS A 71 30.97 -15.30 9.07
N ASP A 72 31.87 -15.44 10.03
CA ASP A 72 32.98 -16.41 9.92
C ASP A 72 32.46 -17.83 10.21
N ILE A 73 32.24 -18.58 9.13
CA ILE A 73 31.72 -19.94 9.16
C ILE A 73 32.60 -20.86 10.03
N LYS A 74 33.95 -20.59 10.11
CA LYS A 74 34.89 -21.40 10.90
C LYS A 74 34.70 -21.22 12.41
N THR A 75 34.23 -20.03 12.82
CA THR A 75 33.96 -19.74 14.24
C THR A 75 32.52 -20.11 14.65
N LEU A 76 31.64 -20.40 13.68
CA LEU A 76 30.30 -20.89 13.95
C LEU A 76 30.36 -22.34 14.48
N LYS A 77 30.36 -22.49 15.80
CA LYS A 77 30.28 -23.80 16.46
C LYS A 77 28.85 -24.32 16.38
N LEU A 78 28.51 -24.96 15.24
CA LEU A 78 27.23 -25.63 15.06
C LEU A 78 27.26 -27.04 15.62
N PRO A 79 26.19 -27.55 16.24
CA PRO A 79 26.02 -28.97 16.54
C PRO A 79 26.16 -29.82 15.28
N GLU A 80 26.65 -31.05 15.41
CA GLU A 80 26.92 -31.96 14.27
C GLU A 80 25.64 -32.32 13.49
N ASP A 81 24.51 -32.28 14.16
CA ASP A 81 23.19 -32.56 13.60
C ASP A 81 22.54 -31.35 12.91
N VAL A 82 23.12 -30.15 12.97
CA VAL A 82 22.63 -28.96 12.30
C VAL A 82 23.25 -28.80 10.91
N THR A 83 22.43 -28.77 9.88
CA THR A 83 22.87 -28.53 8.50
C THR A 83 23.09 -27.04 8.25
N LEU A 84 24.29 -26.69 7.79
CA LEU A 84 24.66 -25.34 7.39
C LEU A 84 24.50 -25.17 5.86
N ILE A 85 23.81 -24.10 5.46
CA ILE A 85 23.70 -23.65 4.07
C ILE A 85 24.30 -22.24 3.98
N VAL A 86 25.21 -22.02 3.04
CA VAL A 86 25.79 -20.73 2.72
C VAL A 86 25.19 -20.29 1.38
N ALA A 87 24.50 -19.16 1.36
CA ALA A 87 23.85 -18.62 0.18
C ALA A 87 24.49 -17.27 -0.21
N PRO A 88 24.59 -16.95 -1.51
CA PRO A 88 25.05 -15.65 -1.97
C PRO A 88 24.17 -14.51 -1.44
N ASP A 89 22.84 -14.71 -1.42
CA ASP A 89 21.83 -13.79 -0.88
C ASP A 89 20.76 -14.55 -0.09
N THR A 90 20.68 -14.29 1.21
CA THR A 90 19.70 -14.94 2.09
C THR A 90 18.30 -14.36 1.99
N ARG A 91 18.12 -13.14 1.44
CA ARG A 91 16.79 -12.60 1.19
C ARG A 91 16.13 -13.32 0.01
N HIS A 92 16.86 -13.48 -1.10
CA HIS A 92 16.45 -14.33 -2.21
C HIS A 92 16.24 -15.78 -1.74
N GLY A 93 17.18 -16.31 -0.94
CA GLY A 93 17.08 -17.62 -0.32
C GLY A 93 15.79 -17.81 0.48
N LEU A 94 15.42 -16.83 1.31
CA LEU A 94 14.18 -16.85 2.08
C LEU A 94 12.94 -16.89 1.19
N ALA A 95 12.94 -16.09 0.10
CA ALA A 95 11.80 -16.03 -0.80
C ALA A 95 11.53 -17.35 -1.50
N ILE A 96 12.57 -17.97 -2.08
CA ILE A 96 12.45 -19.25 -2.80
C ILE A 96 12.19 -20.40 -1.83
N ALA A 97 12.93 -20.47 -0.72
CA ALA A 97 12.73 -21.52 0.29
C ALA A 97 11.31 -21.48 0.88
N SER A 98 10.76 -20.27 1.12
CA SER A 98 9.38 -20.12 1.59
C SER A 98 8.38 -20.55 0.54
N ALA A 99 8.56 -20.15 -0.74
CA ALA A 99 7.67 -20.57 -1.81
C ALA A 99 7.62 -22.10 -1.93
N ASN A 100 8.79 -22.75 -1.96
CA ASN A 100 8.89 -24.22 -2.04
C ASN A 100 8.23 -24.88 -0.83
N PHE A 101 8.55 -24.42 0.39
CA PHE A 101 8.00 -25.00 1.62
C PHE A 101 6.47 -24.94 1.66
N TYR A 102 5.86 -23.88 1.19
CA TYR A 102 4.41 -23.74 1.08
C TYR A 102 3.79 -24.32 -0.20
N GLY A 103 4.59 -25.01 -1.04
CA GLY A 103 4.14 -25.70 -2.25
C GLY A 103 3.79 -24.77 -3.41
N ASN A 104 4.56 -23.67 -3.57
CA ASN A 104 4.46 -22.67 -4.63
C ASN A 104 3.03 -22.16 -4.80
N PRO A 105 2.41 -21.60 -3.74
CA PRO A 105 0.99 -21.29 -3.73
C PRO A 105 0.58 -20.26 -4.77
N SER A 106 1.47 -19.36 -5.22
CA SER A 106 1.19 -18.39 -6.29
C SER A 106 0.91 -19.02 -7.66
N GLU A 107 1.19 -20.31 -7.84
CA GLU A 107 0.83 -21.07 -9.05
C GLU A 107 -0.60 -21.63 -9.03
N LYS A 108 -1.28 -21.55 -7.88
CA LYS A 108 -2.62 -22.12 -7.68
C LYS A 108 -3.77 -21.13 -7.95
N PHE A 109 -3.47 -19.85 -8.16
CA PHE A 109 -4.41 -18.77 -8.45
C PHE A 109 -3.79 -17.78 -9.45
N LYS A 110 -4.58 -16.82 -9.95
CA LYS A 110 -4.05 -15.72 -10.75
C LYS A 110 -3.53 -14.61 -9.85
N LEU A 111 -2.25 -14.22 -10.00
CA LEU A 111 -1.62 -13.18 -9.19
C LEU A 111 -1.45 -11.88 -9.99
N ILE A 112 -2.00 -10.78 -9.44
CA ILE A 112 -1.94 -9.44 -10.01
C ILE A 112 -1.07 -8.57 -9.10
N GLY A 113 0.05 -8.05 -9.61
CA GLY A 113 0.95 -7.15 -8.91
C GLY A 113 0.75 -5.69 -9.33
N VAL A 114 0.58 -4.78 -8.36
CA VAL A 114 0.40 -3.35 -8.62
C VAL A 114 1.54 -2.56 -8.01
N THR A 115 2.35 -1.89 -8.84
CA THR A 115 3.42 -0.99 -8.42
C THR A 115 3.21 0.43 -8.95
N GLY A 116 4.03 1.36 -8.51
CA GLY A 116 3.99 2.78 -8.82
C GLY A 116 4.22 3.63 -7.57
N THR A 117 4.27 4.95 -7.70
CA THR A 117 4.43 5.84 -6.56
C THR A 117 3.09 6.00 -5.82
N LYS A 118 2.05 6.45 -6.48
CA LYS A 118 0.71 6.70 -5.92
C LYS A 118 -0.34 5.79 -6.58
N GLY A 119 -1.50 5.66 -5.95
CA GLY A 119 -2.66 4.96 -6.54
C GLY A 119 -2.67 3.44 -6.36
N LYS A 120 -1.62 2.78 -5.86
CA LYS A 120 -1.57 1.33 -5.65
C LYS A 120 -2.78 0.80 -4.88
N THR A 121 -3.01 1.32 -3.68
CA THR A 121 -4.11 0.91 -2.79
C THR A 121 -5.47 1.09 -3.45
N THR A 122 -5.74 2.26 -4.01
CA THR A 122 -7.02 2.53 -4.67
C THR A 122 -7.24 1.59 -5.86
N THR A 123 -6.21 1.39 -6.69
CA THR A 123 -6.29 0.49 -7.85
C THR A 123 -6.51 -0.96 -7.42
N THR A 124 -5.82 -1.45 -6.39
CA THR A 124 -6.01 -2.83 -5.90
C THR A 124 -7.41 -3.06 -5.34
N PHE A 125 -7.98 -2.08 -4.63
CA PHE A 125 -9.36 -2.15 -4.15
C PHE A 125 -10.38 -2.10 -5.31
N MET A 126 -10.17 -1.27 -6.33
CA MET A 126 -11.03 -1.23 -7.52
C MET A 126 -11.00 -2.57 -8.26
N ILE A 127 -9.82 -3.16 -8.46
CA ILE A 127 -9.66 -4.48 -9.09
C ILE A 127 -10.37 -5.54 -8.25
N LYS A 128 -10.13 -5.56 -6.94
CA LYS A 128 -10.79 -6.48 -6.01
C LYS A 128 -12.31 -6.38 -6.13
N GLN A 129 -12.86 -5.17 -6.05
CA GLN A 129 -14.31 -4.95 -6.14
C GLN A 129 -14.91 -5.45 -7.45
N ILE A 130 -14.26 -5.18 -8.59
CA ILE A 130 -14.73 -5.66 -9.90
C ILE A 130 -14.71 -7.20 -9.97
N LEU A 131 -13.65 -7.82 -9.48
CA LEU A 131 -13.52 -9.28 -9.51
C LEU A 131 -14.53 -9.97 -8.58
N GLU A 132 -14.75 -9.42 -7.38
CA GLU A 132 -15.75 -9.93 -6.43
C GLU A 132 -17.17 -9.76 -6.97
N GLU A 133 -17.50 -8.60 -7.57
CA GLU A 133 -18.80 -8.37 -8.22
C GLU A 133 -19.04 -9.34 -9.39
N ALA A 134 -17.96 -9.75 -10.06
CA ALA A 134 -17.98 -10.78 -11.10
C ALA A 134 -18.05 -12.21 -10.52
N GLY A 135 -18.25 -12.38 -9.21
CA GLY A 135 -18.38 -13.67 -8.54
C GLY A 135 -17.08 -14.41 -8.27
N LYS A 136 -15.90 -13.74 -8.41
CA LYS A 136 -14.61 -14.36 -8.13
C LYS A 136 -14.31 -14.35 -6.63
N LYS A 137 -13.64 -15.40 -6.15
CA LYS A 137 -13.05 -15.46 -4.82
C LYS A 137 -11.70 -14.75 -4.83
N VAL A 138 -11.62 -13.59 -4.15
CA VAL A 138 -10.47 -12.69 -4.25
C VAL A 138 -9.70 -12.60 -2.94
N GLY A 139 -8.36 -12.65 -3.06
CA GLY A 139 -7.42 -12.27 -2.01
C GLY A 139 -6.85 -10.87 -2.28
N LEU A 140 -6.59 -10.08 -1.24
CA LEU A 140 -5.91 -8.78 -1.34
C LEU A 140 -4.81 -8.71 -0.29
N ILE A 141 -3.60 -8.31 -0.70
CA ILE A 141 -2.48 -7.96 0.17
C ILE A 141 -2.06 -6.53 -0.16
N GLY A 142 -2.12 -5.63 0.81
CA GLY A 142 -1.76 -4.23 0.58
C GLY A 142 -1.57 -3.41 1.85
N THR A 143 -1.44 -2.11 1.68
CA THR A 143 -1.11 -1.14 2.74
C THR A 143 -2.10 -1.15 3.91
N ILE A 144 -3.39 -1.33 3.64
CA ILE A 144 -4.44 -1.23 4.66
C ILE A 144 -4.52 -2.53 5.47
N ALA A 145 -4.73 -3.66 4.78
CA ALA A 145 -4.96 -4.95 5.40
C ALA A 145 -4.79 -6.09 4.39
N THR A 146 -4.77 -7.32 4.90
CA THR A 146 -4.95 -8.54 4.11
C THR A 146 -6.42 -8.95 4.15
N TYR A 147 -6.99 -9.24 2.97
CA TYR A 147 -8.36 -9.74 2.82
C TYR A 147 -8.37 -11.10 2.14
N ILE A 148 -9.29 -11.96 2.55
CA ILE A 148 -9.58 -13.27 1.92
C ILE A 148 -11.08 -13.38 1.74
N ASN A 149 -11.57 -13.51 0.50
CA ASN A 149 -12.98 -13.66 0.17
C ASN A 149 -13.87 -12.60 0.86
N GLY A 150 -13.48 -11.32 0.71
CA GLY A 150 -14.19 -10.16 1.28
C GLY A 150 -13.94 -9.91 2.78
N LYS A 151 -13.39 -10.87 3.53
CA LYS A 151 -13.14 -10.71 4.97
C LYS A 151 -11.76 -10.14 5.24
N LYS A 152 -11.67 -9.10 6.07
CA LYS A 152 -10.41 -8.59 6.61
C LYS A 152 -9.82 -9.61 7.59
N ILE A 153 -8.60 -10.09 7.32
CA ILE A 153 -7.91 -11.12 8.13
C ILE A 153 -6.98 -10.47 9.15
N LYS A 154 -6.22 -9.45 8.74
CA LYS A 154 -5.28 -8.75 9.61
C LYS A 154 -4.98 -7.36 9.05
N ASP A 155 -4.62 -6.43 9.92
CA ASP A 155 -4.03 -5.15 9.55
C ASP A 155 -2.62 -5.35 8.98
N SER A 156 -2.20 -4.45 8.10
CA SER A 156 -0.87 -4.52 7.50
C SER A 156 0.13 -3.66 8.25
N ASP A 157 1.28 -4.23 8.61
CA ASP A 157 2.41 -3.47 9.17
C ASP A 157 3.19 -2.73 8.08
N ARG A 158 3.07 -3.19 6.83
CA ARG A 158 3.73 -2.62 5.65
C ARG A 158 2.99 -2.98 4.37
N THR A 159 3.19 -2.18 3.32
CA THR A 159 2.52 -2.36 2.02
C THR A 159 2.71 -3.75 1.42
N THR A 160 3.94 -4.28 1.47
CA THR A 160 4.30 -5.61 0.97
C THR A 160 5.01 -6.36 2.09
N PRO A 161 4.44 -7.44 2.62
CA PRO A 161 5.03 -8.22 3.72
C PRO A 161 6.39 -8.86 3.37
N GLU A 162 7.05 -9.47 4.34
CA GLU A 162 8.23 -10.32 4.11
C GLU A 162 7.84 -11.59 3.33
N SER A 163 8.78 -12.14 2.56
CA SER A 163 8.53 -13.28 1.65
C SER A 163 7.87 -14.47 2.33
N ILE A 164 8.32 -14.85 3.52
CA ILE A 164 7.72 -15.95 4.29
C ILE A 164 6.26 -15.68 4.67
N GLU A 165 5.94 -14.45 5.01
CA GLU A 165 4.58 -14.04 5.36
C GLU A 165 3.67 -14.04 4.13
N ILE A 166 4.20 -13.59 2.96
CA ILE A 166 3.49 -13.65 1.68
C ILE A 166 3.12 -15.11 1.35
N GLN A 167 4.10 -16.03 1.39
CA GLN A 167 3.87 -17.43 1.01
C GLN A 167 2.92 -18.14 1.97
N ARG A 168 3.02 -17.86 3.27
CA ARG A 168 2.07 -18.35 4.28
C ARG A 168 0.65 -17.84 3.99
N THR A 169 0.51 -16.56 3.74
CA THR A 169 -0.79 -15.94 3.41
C THR A 169 -1.36 -16.53 2.11
N PHE A 170 -0.54 -16.73 1.10
CA PHE A 170 -0.94 -17.36 -0.15
C PHE A 170 -1.40 -18.81 0.06
N ALA A 171 -0.72 -19.58 0.92
CA ALA A 171 -1.15 -20.94 1.27
C ALA A 171 -2.53 -20.93 1.96
N ASP A 172 -2.80 -19.97 2.83
CA ASP A 172 -4.11 -19.82 3.46
C ASP A 172 -5.19 -19.38 2.45
N MET A 173 -4.85 -18.53 1.48
CA MET A 173 -5.73 -18.15 0.37
C MET A 173 -6.08 -19.36 -0.52
N VAL A 174 -5.09 -20.23 -0.83
CA VAL A 174 -5.33 -21.49 -1.56
C VAL A 174 -6.32 -22.39 -0.81
N LYS A 175 -6.11 -22.59 0.51
CA LYS A 175 -7.04 -23.36 1.35
C LYS A 175 -8.46 -22.77 1.38
N ALA A 176 -8.57 -21.43 1.29
CA ALA A 176 -9.85 -20.74 1.23
C ALA A 176 -10.48 -20.72 -0.17
N GLY A 177 -9.84 -21.37 -1.16
CA GLY A 177 -10.32 -21.47 -2.53
C GLY A 177 -10.29 -20.14 -3.29
N VAL A 178 -9.35 -19.23 -2.96
CA VAL A 178 -9.14 -17.98 -3.71
C VAL A 178 -8.73 -18.29 -5.14
N GLU A 179 -9.35 -17.61 -6.11
CA GLU A 179 -9.09 -17.75 -7.54
C GLU A 179 -8.13 -16.68 -8.08
N VAL A 180 -8.20 -15.47 -7.49
CA VAL A 180 -7.39 -14.31 -7.91
C VAL A 180 -6.85 -13.59 -6.69
N VAL A 181 -5.57 -13.27 -6.68
CA VAL A 181 -4.94 -12.44 -5.65
C VAL A 181 -4.48 -11.13 -6.26
N VAL A 182 -4.83 -10.02 -5.63
CA VAL A 182 -4.36 -8.68 -5.97
C VAL A 182 -3.39 -8.20 -4.90
N MET A 183 -2.19 -7.78 -5.28
CA MET A 183 -1.14 -7.45 -4.33
C MET A 183 -0.49 -6.11 -4.66
N GLU A 184 -0.38 -5.23 -3.65
CA GLU A 184 0.47 -4.05 -3.76
C GLU A 184 1.94 -4.46 -3.66
N VAL A 185 2.76 -4.02 -4.62
CA VAL A 185 4.20 -4.33 -4.69
C VAL A 185 5.00 -3.03 -4.61
N SER A 186 5.64 -2.79 -3.48
CA SER A 186 6.49 -1.61 -3.28
C SER A 186 7.86 -1.79 -3.94
N SER A 187 8.52 -0.68 -4.32
CA SER A 187 9.88 -0.72 -4.86
C SER A 187 10.87 -1.35 -3.89
N GLN A 188 10.75 -1.05 -2.60
CA GLN A 188 11.59 -1.63 -1.57
C GLN A 188 11.41 -3.14 -1.44
N SER A 189 10.17 -3.64 -1.61
CA SER A 189 9.93 -5.10 -1.57
C SER A 189 10.59 -5.83 -2.74
N LEU A 190 10.61 -5.21 -3.91
CA LEU A 190 11.31 -5.72 -5.09
C LEU A 190 12.83 -5.72 -4.88
N LYS A 191 13.39 -4.59 -4.43
CA LYS A 191 14.83 -4.46 -4.12
C LYS A 191 15.29 -5.42 -3.02
N LEU A 192 14.41 -5.76 -2.08
CA LEU A 192 14.71 -6.66 -0.95
C LEU A 192 14.24 -8.11 -1.18
N HIS A 193 14.00 -8.50 -2.42
CA HIS A 193 13.66 -9.88 -2.82
C HIS A 193 12.41 -10.47 -2.15
N ARG A 194 11.48 -9.62 -1.62
CA ARG A 194 10.33 -10.13 -0.87
C ARG A 194 9.34 -10.91 -1.74
N VAL A 195 9.34 -10.66 -3.05
CA VAL A 195 8.39 -11.25 -3.99
C VAL A 195 9.02 -12.22 -4.98
N ASP A 196 10.32 -12.53 -4.86
CA ASP A 196 11.04 -13.39 -5.81
C ASP A 196 10.42 -14.79 -5.96
N GLY A 197 9.84 -15.34 -4.90
CA GLY A 197 9.10 -16.60 -4.95
C GLY A 197 7.65 -16.49 -5.45
N CYS A 198 7.26 -15.36 -6.06
CA CYS A 198 5.90 -15.12 -6.57
C CYS A 198 5.85 -15.22 -8.09
N LYS A 199 4.83 -15.91 -8.63
CA LYS A 199 4.55 -15.99 -10.06
C LYS A 199 3.40 -15.07 -10.42
N PHE A 200 3.73 -13.91 -11.01
CA PHE A 200 2.73 -12.94 -11.44
C PHE A 200 2.14 -13.28 -12.81
N ASP A 201 0.81 -13.16 -12.96
CA ASP A 201 0.10 -13.28 -14.23
C ASP A 201 -0.11 -11.93 -14.92
N ILE A 202 -0.33 -10.87 -14.13
CA ILE A 202 -0.51 -9.50 -14.62
C ILE A 202 0.23 -8.54 -13.68
N VAL A 203 0.93 -7.56 -14.24
CA VAL A 203 1.59 -6.50 -13.49
C VAL A 203 1.14 -5.13 -13.97
N LEU A 204 0.98 -4.18 -13.02
CA LEU A 204 0.56 -2.82 -13.29
C LEU A 204 1.59 -1.80 -12.81
N PHE A 205 1.78 -0.73 -13.61
CA PHE A 205 2.53 0.45 -13.22
C PHE A 205 1.61 1.67 -13.27
N THR A 206 1.31 2.27 -12.11
CA THR A 206 0.34 3.37 -12.02
C THR A 206 0.93 4.72 -12.43
N ASN A 207 2.02 5.13 -11.80
CA ASN A 207 2.73 6.39 -12.04
C ASN A 207 4.08 6.39 -11.35
N PHE A 208 4.90 7.41 -11.66
CA PHE A 208 6.20 7.62 -11.06
C PHE A 208 6.44 9.10 -10.77
N SER A 209 6.67 9.44 -9.52
CA SER A 209 7.05 10.76 -9.04
C SER A 209 8.10 10.64 -7.95
N GLU A 210 8.71 11.76 -7.57
CA GLU A 210 9.70 11.79 -6.50
C GLU A 210 9.07 11.38 -5.18
N ASP A 211 9.58 10.30 -4.61
CA ASP A 211 9.18 9.76 -3.30
C ASP A 211 10.24 8.72 -2.88
N HIS A 212 10.33 8.41 -1.59
CA HIS A 212 11.22 7.36 -1.09
C HIS A 212 12.72 7.56 -1.39
N ILE A 213 13.16 8.78 -1.70
CA ILE A 213 14.60 9.08 -1.93
C ILE A 213 15.25 9.35 -0.57
N SER A 214 16.00 8.37 -0.10
CA SER A 214 16.73 8.42 1.17
C SER A 214 17.86 7.38 1.19
N PRO A 215 18.89 7.56 2.04
CA PRO A 215 19.98 6.57 2.16
C PRO A 215 19.53 5.18 2.59
N LYS A 216 18.36 5.07 3.23
CA LYS A 216 17.80 3.77 3.71
C LYS A 216 16.88 3.09 2.72
N GLU A 217 16.38 3.79 1.70
CA GLU A 217 15.45 3.26 0.70
C GLU A 217 16.09 3.29 -0.70
N HIS A 218 16.01 4.41 -1.38
CA HIS A 218 16.57 4.58 -2.73
C HIS A 218 17.55 5.77 -2.75
N PRO A 219 18.80 5.58 -3.22
CA PRO A 219 19.78 6.66 -3.27
C PRO A 219 19.43 7.76 -4.27
N ASN A 220 18.65 7.45 -5.30
CA ASN A 220 18.24 8.37 -6.35
C ASN A 220 17.00 7.86 -7.10
N MET A 221 16.44 8.70 -7.96
CA MET A 221 15.26 8.41 -8.77
C MET A 221 15.46 7.25 -9.76
N GLU A 222 16.66 7.07 -10.27
CA GLU A 222 16.98 5.97 -11.20
C GLU A 222 16.91 4.61 -10.51
N ASP A 223 17.53 4.47 -9.33
CA ASP A 223 17.44 3.25 -8.50
C ASP A 223 15.97 2.96 -8.12
N TYR A 224 15.21 4.02 -7.78
CA TYR A 224 13.79 3.89 -7.45
C TYR A 224 12.95 3.38 -8.62
N PHE A 225 13.16 3.92 -9.82
CA PHE A 225 12.49 3.47 -11.03
C PHE A 225 12.89 2.04 -11.41
N ASN A 226 14.21 1.77 -11.47
CA ASN A 226 14.75 0.46 -11.80
C ASN A 226 14.27 -0.63 -10.83
N SER A 227 14.14 -0.31 -9.54
CA SER A 227 13.57 -1.23 -8.55
C SER A 227 12.13 -1.62 -8.88
N LYS A 228 11.29 -0.67 -9.36
CA LYS A 228 9.91 -1.00 -9.79
C LYS A 228 9.87 -1.82 -11.08
N LEU A 229 10.83 -1.63 -11.99
CA LEU A 229 10.92 -2.39 -13.23
C LEU A 229 11.22 -3.88 -12.99
N ILE A 230 11.75 -4.27 -11.82
CA ILE A 230 11.95 -5.68 -11.47
C ILE A 230 10.63 -6.45 -11.62
N LEU A 231 9.49 -5.86 -11.24
CA LEU A 231 8.19 -6.52 -11.36
C LEU A 231 7.85 -6.88 -12.83
N PHE A 232 8.25 -6.05 -13.79
CA PHE A 232 8.04 -6.30 -15.22
C PHE A 232 8.97 -7.39 -15.79
N LYS A 233 10.10 -7.66 -15.12
CA LYS A 233 10.95 -8.82 -15.46
C LYS A 233 10.33 -10.15 -15.02
N MET A 234 9.42 -10.11 -14.05
CA MET A 234 8.77 -11.29 -13.46
C MET A 234 7.49 -11.70 -14.20
N CYS A 235 6.98 -10.88 -15.14
CA CYS A 235 5.72 -11.13 -15.83
C CYS A 235 5.73 -10.56 -17.25
N LYS A 236 5.16 -11.32 -18.21
CA LYS A 236 5.05 -10.88 -19.61
C LYS A 236 3.77 -10.10 -19.92
N THR A 237 2.82 -9.98 -19.00
CA THR A 237 1.58 -9.24 -19.22
C THR A 237 1.59 -7.98 -18.34
N GLY A 238 1.75 -6.83 -18.97
CA GLY A 238 1.85 -5.54 -18.30
C GLY A 238 0.68 -4.60 -18.60
N ILE A 239 0.37 -3.71 -17.65
CA ILE A 239 -0.58 -2.61 -17.80
C ILE A 239 0.12 -1.34 -17.32
N VAL A 240 0.21 -0.30 -18.15
CA VAL A 240 0.96 0.91 -17.85
C VAL A 240 0.21 2.18 -18.21
N ASN A 241 0.43 3.24 -17.43
CA ASN A 241 -0.11 4.56 -17.68
C ASN A 241 0.67 5.26 -18.80
N ALA A 242 0.02 5.57 -19.91
CA ALA A 242 0.62 6.26 -21.05
C ALA A 242 0.86 7.75 -20.82
N ASP A 243 0.20 8.35 -19.82
CA ASP A 243 0.35 9.77 -19.50
C ASP A 243 1.48 10.02 -18.49
N ASP A 244 2.03 8.98 -17.88
CA ASP A 244 3.20 9.10 -17.01
C ASP A 244 4.49 8.99 -17.83
N LEU A 245 5.36 10.00 -17.73
CA LEU A 245 6.60 10.10 -18.54
C LEU A 245 7.55 8.92 -18.39
N HIS A 246 7.55 8.25 -17.24
CA HIS A 246 8.42 7.11 -16.97
C HIS A 246 7.71 5.80 -17.34
N ALA A 247 6.44 5.63 -16.95
CA ALA A 247 5.66 4.45 -17.30
C ALA A 247 5.52 4.28 -18.84
N ALA A 248 5.37 5.38 -19.57
CA ALA A 248 5.30 5.38 -21.04
C ALA A 248 6.55 4.80 -21.75
N LYS A 249 7.68 4.69 -21.03
CA LYS A 249 8.91 4.07 -21.56
C LYS A 249 8.90 2.54 -21.45
N ILE A 250 8.09 1.98 -20.55
CA ILE A 250 8.08 0.54 -20.21
C ILE A 250 7.82 -0.35 -21.44
N PRO A 251 6.88 -0.04 -22.36
CA PRO A 251 6.70 -0.86 -23.56
C PRO A 251 7.94 -0.98 -24.44
N LYS A 252 8.77 0.07 -24.47
CA LYS A 252 10.05 0.04 -25.21
C LYS A 252 11.14 -0.73 -24.47
N LEU A 253 11.10 -0.74 -23.15
CA LEU A 253 12.07 -1.47 -22.31
C LEU A 253 11.78 -2.98 -22.28
N PHE A 254 10.53 -3.38 -22.51
CA PHE A 254 10.06 -4.77 -22.49
C PHE A 254 9.30 -5.12 -23.79
N PRO A 255 9.98 -5.13 -24.95
CA PRO A 255 9.32 -5.31 -26.25
C PRO A 255 8.64 -6.68 -26.42
N ASP A 256 9.14 -7.72 -25.73
CA ASP A 256 8.58 -9.08 -25.78
C ASP A 256 7.39 -9.29 -24.83
N SER A 257 7.02 -8.25 -24.08
CA SER A 257 5.90 -8.30 -23.14
C SER A 257 4.59 -7.81 -23.77
N ASN A 258 3.49 -8.47 -23.44
CA ASN A 258 2.15 -8.03 -23.84
C ASN A 258 1.70 -6.88 -22.93
N ILE A 259 1.99 -5.64 -23.34
CA ILE A 259 1.70 -4.45 -22.56
C ILE A 259 0.46 -3.74 -23.11
N THR A 260 -0.53 -3.54 -22.24
CA THR A 260 -1.71 -2.72 -22.49
C THR A 260 -1.50 -1.35 -21.87
N THR A 261 -1.72 -0.28 -22.62
CA THR A 261 -1.62 1.10 -22.14
C THR A 261 -2.99 1.67 -21.80
N TYR A 262 -3.05 2.55 -20.78
CA TYR A 262 -4.23 3.35 -20.49
C TYR A 262 -3.84 4.83 -20.27
N GLY A 263 -4.78 5.73 -20.52
CA GLY A 263 -4.49 7.17 -20.40
C GLY A 263 -5.73 8.05 -20.55
N ILE A 264 -5.50 9.34 -20.44
CA ILE A 264 -6.49 10.41 -20.62
C ILE A 264 -6.04 11.37 -21.74
N ASP A 265 -4.77 11.77 -21.71
CA ASP A 265 -4.22 12.83 -22.55
C ASP A 265 -3.46 12.28 -23.76
N ASN A 266 -2.73 11.16 -23.61
CA ASN A 266 -1.95 10.56 -24.65
C ASN A 266 -2.66 9.34 -25.27
N PHE A 267 -2.27 8.97 -26.49
CA PHE A 267 -2.76 7.77 -27.12
C PHE A 267 -2.50 6.52 -26.28
N ALA A 268 -3.56 5.74 -26.04
CA ALA A 268 -3.52 4.53 -25.23
C ALA A 268 -4.54 3.49 -25.74
N ASN A 269 -4.33 2.21 -25.42
CA ASN A 269 -5.28 1.13 -25.75
C ASN A 269 -6.64 1.34 -25.07
N VAL A 270 -6.62 1.85 -23.82
CA VAL A 270 -7.83 2.18 -23.05
C VAL A 270 -7.77 3.66 -22.67
N LEU A 271 -8.63 4.47 -23.30
CA LEU A 271 -8.60 5.92 -23.22
C LEU A 271 -9.90 6.46 -22.62
N ALA A 272 -9.80 7.29 -21.58
CA ALA A 272 -10.94 8.04 -21.05
C ALA A 272 -11.17 9.34 -21.82
N LYS A 273 -12.44 9.67 -22.05
CA LYS A 273 -12.89 10.91 -22.69
C LYS A 273 -14.08 11.50 -21.94
N ASP A 274 -14.45 12.74 -22.25
CA ASP A 274 -15.63 13.44 -21.72
C ASP A 274 -15.74 13.35 -20.19
N ILE A 275 -14.63 13.71 -19.51
CA ILE A 275 -14.49 13.58 -18.06
C ILE A 275 -15.20 14.74 -17.37
N THR A 276 -16.07 14.42 -16.41
CA THR A 276 -16.71 15.37 -15.50
C THR A 276 -16.29 15.04 -14.08
N ILE A 277 -15.75 16.02 -13.36
CA ILE A 277 -15.30 15.87 -11.96
C ILE A 277 -16.17 16.76 -11.08
N THR A 278 -16.70 16.20 -10.00
CA THR A 278 -17.45 16.90 -8.96
C THR A 278 -16.84 16.61 -7.58
N ASN A 279 -17.35 17.25 -6.55
CA ASN A 279 -16.91 16.98 -5.17
C ASN A 279 -17.37 15.62 -4.60
N SER A 280 -18.18 14.86 -5.33
CA SER A 280 -18.73 13.58 -4.88
C SER A 280 -18.50 12.41 -5.84
N TYR A 281 -18.18 12.69 -7.10
CA TYR A 281 -17.94 11.63 -8.09
C TYR A 281 -17.13 12.13 -9.29
N VAL A 282 -16.60 11.17 -10.04
CA VAL A 282 -16.06 11.36 -11.38
C VAL A 282 -16.87 10.51 -12.35
N ASP A 283 -17.14 11.08 -13.53
CA ASP A 283 -17.87 10.43 -14.61
C ASP A 283 -17.07 10.62 -15.91
N PHE A 284 -16.91 9.57 -16.71
CA PHE A 284 -16.14 9.60 -17.95
C PHE A 284 -16.60 8.54 -18.96
N LYS A 285 -16.32 8.76 -20.23
CA LYS A 285 -16.51 7.76 -21.28
C LYS A 285 -15.24 6.95 -21.49
N VAL A 286 -15.39 5.63 -21.69
CA VAL A 286 -14.29 4.71 -22.01
C VAL A 286 -14.79 3.58 -22.89
N LYS A 287 -13.91 3.06 -23.78
CA LYS A 287 -14.24 1.88 -24.57
C LYS A 287 -13.94 0.62 -23.75
N ILE A 288 -14.97 -0.16 -23.45
CA ILE A 288 -14.88 -1.48 -22.80
C ILE A 288 -15.30 -2.52 -23.81
N LYS A 289 -14.39 -3.46 -24.14
CA LYS A 289 -14.56 -4.33 -25.32
C LYS A 289 -14.80 -3.44 -26.55
N ASP A 290 -15.86 -3.60 -27.26
CA ASP A 290 -16.15 -2.79 -28.45
C ASP A 290 -17.26 -1.72 -28.25
N ARG A 291 -17.68 -1.50 -26.99
CA ARG A 291 -18.73 -0.56 -26.63
C ARG A 291 -18.17 0.68 -25.96
N ASN A 292 -18.68 1.85 -26.32
CA ASN A 292 -18.43 3.09 -25.59
C ASN A 292 -19.35 3.14 -24.38
N GLU A 293 -18.76 2.99 -23.21
CA GLU A 293 -19.45 2.95 -21.93
C GLU A 293 -19.23 4.26 -21.16
N ARG A 294 -20.23 4.66 -20.39
CA ARG A 294 -20.09 5.72 -19.42
C ARG A 294 -19.88 5.13 -18.03
N VAL A 295 -18.77 5.45 -17.42
CA VAL A 295 -18.35 4.92 -16.12
C VAL A 295 -18.36 6.02 -15.09
N LYS A 296 -18.92 5.75 -13.90
CA LYS A 296 -18.95 6.64 -12.76
C LYS A 296 -18.28 6.00 -11.55
N THR A 297 -17.46 6.77 -10.83
CA THR A 297 -16.87 6.35 -9.54
C THR A 297 -17.12 7.40 -8.48
N CYS A 298 -17.44 7.00 -7.25
CA CYS A 298 -17.67 7.88 -6.11
C CYS A 298 -16.38 8.30 -5.38
N ILE A 299 -15.23 8.14 -6.02
CA ILE A 299 -13.94 8.66 -5.55
C ILE A 299 -13.63 9.88 -6.42
N PRO A 300 -13.76 11.13 -5.91
CA PRO A 300 -13.58 12.33 -6.71
C PRO A 300 -12.10 12.57 -7.05
N GLY A 301 -11.86 13.30 -8.13
CA GLY A 301 -10.52 13.69 -8.58
C GLY A 301 -10.05 12.95 -9.84
N ARG A 302 -9.20 13.62 -10.65
CA ARG A 302 -8.68 13.09 -11.93
C ARG A 302 -7.89 11.79 -11.75
N PHE A 303 -7.21 11.63 -10.62
CA PHE A 303 -6.44 10.41 -10.30
C PHE A 303 -7.34 9.16 -10.23
N SER A 304 -8.60 9.27 -9.87
CA SER A 304 -9.50 8.13 -9.85
C SER A 304 -9.91 7.66 -11.24
N VAL A 305 -9.86 8.53 -12.26
CA VAL A 305 -10.00 8.09 -13.65
C VAL A 305 -8.85 7.15 -14.01
N TYR A 306 -7.60 7.52 -13.74
CA TYR A 306 -6.44 6.66 -13.99
C TYR A 306 -6.53 5.33 -13.25
N ASN A 307 -6.89 5.34 -11.96
CA ASN A 307 -7.04 4.12 -11.17
C ASN A 307 -8.17 3.22 -11.71
N SER A 308 -9.29 3.83 -12.15
CA SER A 308 -10.40 3.12 -12.78
C SER A 308 -9.99 2.51 -14.12
N LEU A 309 -9.25 3.25 -14.96
CA LEU A 309 -8.76 2.74 -16.24
C LEU A 309 -7.82 1.53 -16.05
N ALA A 310 -6.90 1.61 -15.08
CA ALA A 310 -6.03 0.49 -14.72
C ALA A 310 -6.84 -0.75 -14.31
N ALA A 311 -7.88 -0.56 -13.47
CA ALA A 311 -8.78 -1.64 -13.06
C ALA A 311 -9.63 -2.19 -14.22
N ILE A 312 -10.11 -1.33 -15.13
CA ILE A 312 -10.81 -1.73 -16.35
C ILE A 312 -9.90 -2.58 -17.26
N CYS A 313 -8.62 -2.19 -17.41
CA CYS A 313 -7.67 -3.01 -18.18
C CYS A 313 -7.55 -4.43 -17.62
N VAL A 314 -7.48 -4.57 -16.29
CA VAL A 314 -7.49 -5.91 -15.65
C VAL A 314 -8.80 -6.63 -15.91
N ALA A 315 -9.94 -5.97 -15.71
CA ALA A 315 -11.27 -6.54 -15.91
C ALA A 315 -11.44 -7.08 -17.35
N GLN A 316 -10.91 -6.38 -18.36
CA GLN A 316 -10.91 -6.84 -19.75
C GLN A 316 -10.09 -8.12 -19.96
N LYS A 317 -8.95 -8.30 -19.24
CA LYS A 317 -8.17 -9.55 -19.30
C LYS A 317 -8.94 -10.75 -18.70
N PHE A 318 -9.89 -10.49 -17.79
CA PHE A 318 -10.79 -11.49 -17.23
C PHE A 318 -12.14 -11.60 -17.98
N ASN A 319 -12.32 -10.89 -19.09
CA ASN A 319 -13.54 -10.85 -19.90
C ASN A 319 -14.81 -10.44 -19.12
N ILE A 320 -14.67 -9.62 -18.07
CA ILE A 320 -15.78 -9.16 -17.24
C ILE A 320 -16.70 -8.24 -18.05
N ASP A 321 -18.00 -8.35 -17.78
CA ASP A 321 -19.02 -7.54 -18.45
C ASP A 321 -18.97 -6.07 -18.02
N SER A 322 -19.33 -5.16 -18.94
CA SER A 322 -19.28 -3.72 -18.68
C SER A 322 -20.24 -3.27 -17.57
N GLU A 323 -21.40 -3.90 -17.43
CA GLU A 323 -22.34 -3.55 -16.36
C GLU A 323 -21.78 -3.89 -14.97
N ILE A 324 -21.11 -5.04 -14.84
CA ILE A 324 -20.42 -5.44 -13.60
C ILE A 324 -19.31 -4.44 -13.27
N ILE A 325 -18.51 -4.05 -14.27
CA ILE A 325 -17.42 -3.07 -14.08
C ILE A 325 -17.99 -1.72 -13.62
N LYS A 326 -19.05 -1.22 -14.26
CA LYS A 326 -19.69 0.05 -13.91
C LYS A 326 -20.25 0.04 -12.50
N LYS A 327 -20.97 -1.03 -12.12
CA LYS A 327 -21.51 -1.20 -10.77
C LYS A 327 -20.41 -1.23 -9.74
N ALA A 328 -19.39 -2.05 -9.92
CA ALA A 328 -18.28 -2.19 -8.99
C ALA A 328 -17.52 -0.87 -8.78
N LEU A 329 -17.22 -0.14 -9.85
CA LEU A 329 -16.53 1.16 -9.76
C LEU A 329 -17.38 2.26 -9.12
N PHE A 330 -18.71 2.19 -9.22
CA PHE A 330 -19.61 3.11 -8.55
C PHE A 330 -19.68 2.83 -7.04
N GLU A 331 -19.71 1.55 -6.66
CA GLU A 331 -19.86 1.12 -5.27
C GLU A 331 -18.56 1.07 -4.48
N VAL A 332 -17.40 1.02 -5.16
CA VAL A 332 -16.10 0.87 -4.48
C VAL A 332 -15.87 1.97 -3.45
N ARG A 333 -15.44 1.56 -2.26
CA ARG A 333 -14.96 2.44 -1.19
C ARG A 333 -13.59 1.95 -0.77
N VAL A 334 -12.65 2.86 -0.65
CA VAL A 334 -11.27 2.55 -0.25
C VAL A 334 -11.01 3.20 1.10
N PRO A 335 -10.90 2.43 2.18
CA PRO A 335 -10.75 3.00 3.51
C PRO A 335 -9.59 3.99 3.58
N GLY A 336 -9.89 5.23 3.97
CA GLY A 336 -8.91 6.30 4.16
C GLY A 336 -8.19 6.78 2.89
N ARG A 337 -8.77 6.59 1.71
CA ARG A 337 -8.24 7.10 0.44
C ARG A 337 -9.31 7.88 -0.30
N SER A 338 -9.30 9.20 -0.17
CA SER A 338 -10.35 10.08 -0.68
C SER A 338 -11.76 9.56 -0.35
N GLU A 339 -11.89 8.98 0.83
CA GLU A 339 -13.11 8.34 1.30
C GLU A 339 -14.13 9.38 1.74
N LEU A 340 -15.24 9.47 1.03
CA LEU A 340 -16.35 10.34 1.43
C LEU A 340 -17.17 9.68 2.53
N VAL A 341 -17.40 10.41 3.62
CA VAL A 341 -18.24 9.97 4.73
C VAL A 341 -19.69 10.32 4.44
N ASP A 342 -20.54 9.29 4.32
CA ASP A 342 -21.98 9.48 4.18
C ASP A 342 -22.55 10.15 5.45
N ASN A 343 -23.26 11.27 5.27
CA ASN A 343 -23.82 12.03 6.38
C ASN A 343 -25.15 12.71 6.01
N LYS A 344 -26.00 12.93 7.03
CA LYS A 344 -27.36 13.46 6.87
C LYS A 344 -27.39 14.92 6.38
N ARG A 345 -26.30 15.69 6.59
CA ARG A 345 -26.20 17.11 6.18
C ARG A 345 -25.76 17.28 4.74
N GLU A 346 -25.40 16.18 4.05
CA GLU A 346 -24.87 16.20 2.69
C GLU A 346 -23.67 17.13 2.50
N ILE A 347 -22.90 17.37 3.59
CA ILE A 347 -21.63 18.09 3.52
C ILE A 347 -20.58 17.12 3.02
N PRO A 348 -19.85 17.41 1.93
CA PRO A 348 -18.74 16.59 1.48
C PRO A 348 -17.62 16.58 2.55
N ILE A 349 -17.45 15.45 3.22
CA ILE A 349 -16.38 15.22 4.22
C ILE A 349 -15.54 14.05 3.72
N MET A 350 -14.28 14.34 3.40
CA MET A 350 -13.33 13.40 2.83
C MET A 350 -12.27 13.02 3.86
N ILE A 351 -12.07 11.73 4.07
CA ILE A 351 -10.97 11.17 4.86
C ILE A 351 -9.86 10.74 3.91
N ASP A 352 -8.61 11.16 4.17
CA ASP A 352 -7.45 10.76 3.36
C ASP A 352 -6.21 10.49 4.22
N TYR A 353 -5.37 9.57 3.78
CA TYR A 353 -4.11 9.20 4.44
C TYR A 353 -2.95 10.16 4.12
N ALA A 354 -3.21 11.32 3.57
CA ALA A 354 -2.20 12.32 3.21
C ALA A 354 -1.49 12.85 4.47
N HIS A 355 -0.29 12.34 4.74
CA HIS A 355 0.53 12.62 5.92
C HIS A 355 1.95 13.12 5.60
N SER A 356 2.22 13.42 4.33
CA SER A 356 3.46 14.03 3.84
C SER A 356 3.16 15.34 3.10
N PRO A 357 4.14 16.24 2.94
CA PRO A 357 3.97 17.49 2.20
C PRO A 357 3.35 17.27 0.81
N GLU A 358 3.95 16.42 -0.01
CA GLU A 358 3.49 16.12 -1.37
C GLU A 358 2.06 15.55 -1.37
N SER A 359 1.75 14.60 -0.48
CA SER A 359 0.42 14.00 -0.45
C SER A 359 -0.66 14.98 -0.02
N LEU A 360 -0.36 15.87 0.94
CA LEU A 360 -1.28 16.93 1.36
C LEU A 360 -1.49 17.95 0.24
N GLU A 361 -0.42 18.36 -0.44
CA GLU A 361 -0.50 19.27 -1.58
C GLU A 361 -1.38 18.68 -2.69
N ASN A 362 -1.11 17.44 -3.07
CA ASN A 362 -1.85 16.75 -4.14
C ASN A 362 -3.34 16.63 -3.84
N ILE A 363 -3.72 16.23 -2.61
CA ILE A 363 -5.16 16.09 -2.27
C ILE A 363 -5.85 17.46 -2.19
N LEU A 364 -5.21 18.47 -1.61
CA LEU A 364 -5.78 19.80 -1.52
C LEU A 364 -5.93 20.47 -2.90
N GLN A 365 -4.94 20.33 -3.78
CA GLN A 365 -5.03 20.81 -5.17
C GLN A 365 -6.12 20.07 -5.94
N ALA A 366 -6.19 18.74 -5.79
CA ALA A 366 -7.23 17.94 -6.43
C ALA A 366 -8.64 18.42 -6.01
N VAL A 367 -8.92 18.53 -4.71
CA VAL A 367 -10.23 18.97 -4.24
C VAL A 367 -10.52 20.43 -4.61
N LYS A 368 -9.51 21.30 -4.60
CA LYS A 368 -9.66 22.71 -5.01
C LYS A 368 -10.08 22.85 -6.46
N SER A 369 -9.62 21.98 -7.35
CA SER A 369 -9.90 22.05 -8.78
C SER A 369 -11.37 21.83 -9.14
N TYR A 370 -12.16 21.16 -8.29
CA TYR A 370 -13.56 20.84 -8.55
C TYR A 370 -14.55 21.35 -7.50
N THR A 371 -14.07 21.89 -6.37
CA THR A 371 -14.93 22.42 -5.30
C THR A 371 -15.47 23.80 -5.68
N ARG A 372 -16.79 23.98 -5.58
CA ARG A 372 -17.45 25.26 -5.85
C ARG A 372 -17.48 26.21 -4.64
N GLY A 373 -17.35 25.68 -3.45
CA GLY A 373 -17.29 26.39 -2.18
C GLY A 373 -15.87 26.45 -1.62
N LYS A 374 -15.76 26.42 -0.29
CA LYS A 374 -14.48 26.44 0.44
C LYS A 374 -13.90 25.04 0.54
N VAL A 375 -12.57 24.94 0.45
CA VAL A 375 -11.81 23.78 0.88
C VAL A 375 -11.36 24.02 2.33
N ILE A 376 -11.86 23.21 3.25
CA ILE A 376 -11.54 23.25 4.68
C ILE A 376 -10.62 22.07 4.98
N SER A 377 -9.37 22.35 5.34
CA SER A 377 -8.36 21.33 5.69
C SER A 377 -8.35 21.12 7.21
N VAL A 378 -8.40 19.86 7.66
CA VAL A 378 -8.21 19.46 9.05
C VAL A 378 -7.07 18.46 9.08
N PHE A 379 -5.91 18.82 9.63
CA PHE A 379 -4.76 17.93 9.65
C PHE A 379 -3.82 18.16 10.82
N GLY A 380 -3.02 17.18 11.11
CA GLY A 380 -1.92 17.20 12.06
C GLY A 380 -0.74 16.39 11.54
N CYS A 381 0.31 16.30 12.36
CA CYS A 381 1.48 15.48 12.05
C CYS A 381 1.74 14.46 13.17
N GLY A 382 2.30 13.30 12.79
CA GLY A 382 2.70 12.31 13.79
C GLY A 382 3.94 12.73 14.59
N GLY A 383 3.96 12.40 15.85
CA GLY A 383 5.14 12.45 16.71
C GLY A 383 6.12 11.33 16.43
N ASP A 384 7.35 11.45 16.92
CA ASP A 384 8.46 10.50 16.72
C ASP A 384 8.74 10.21 15.23
N ARG A 385 8.56 11.22 14.39
CA ARG A 385 8.75 11.22 12.95
C ARG A 385 9.54 12.47 12.53
N ASP A 386 9.85 12.55 11.24
CA ASP A 386 10.48 13.73 10.67
C ASP A 386 9.69 15.01 11.01
N SER A 387 10.32 15.88 11.83
CA SER A 387 9.73 17.16 12.23
C SER A 387 9.88 18.24 11.13
N GLY A 388 10.85 18.09 10.23
CA GLY A 388 11.10 19.06 9.16
C GLY A 388 9.93 19.23 8.20
N LYS A 389 9.09 18.20 8.06
CA LYS A 389 7.88 18.27 7.22
C LYS A 389 6.75 19.12 7.81
N ARG A 390 6.71 19.35 9.14
CA ARG A 390 5.61 20.01 9.87
C ARG A 390 5.34 21.43 9.35
N PRO A 391 6.34 22.33 9.33
CA PRO A 391 6.13 23.68 8.79
C PRO A 391 5.82 23.67 7.30
N ILE A 392 6.39 22.76 6.52
CA ILE A 392 6.14 22.65 5.08
C ILE A 392 4.66 22.31 4.83
N MET A 393 4.09 21.35 5.60
CA MET A 393 2.67 20.99 5.49
C MET A 393 1.76 22.15 5.92
N GLY A 394 2.15 22.91 6.94
CA GLY A 394 1.46 24.14 7.35
C GLY A 394 1.40 25.17 6.24
N GLU A 395 2.53 25.45 5.59
CA GLU A 395 2.63 26.36 4.46
C GLU A 395 1.79 25.90 3.26
N ILE A 396 1.85 24.62 2.91
CA ILE A 396 1.04 24.03 1.82
C ILE A 396 -0.44 24.23 2.07
N SER A 397 -0.92 23.87 3.27
CA SER A 397 -2.32 24.02 3.61
C SER A 397 -2.78 25.48 3.56
N GLY A 398 -1.97 26.40 4.11
CA GLY A 398 -2.26 27.83 4.11
C GLY A 398 -2.25 28.48 2.71
N ARG A 399 -1.53 27.90 1.74
CA ARG A 399 -1.55 28.39 0.35
C ARG A 399 -2.76 27.90 -0.45
N ILE A 400 -3.25 26.68 -0.16
CA ILE A 400 -4.22 26.01 -1.04
C ILE A 400 -5.63 26.00 -0.43
N ALA A 401 -5.76 25.68 0.86
CA ALA A 401 -7.05 25.62 1.53
C ALA A 401 -7.62 27.03 1.80
N ASP A 402 -8.94 27.17 1.80
CA ASP A 402 -9.62 28.41 2.16
C ASP A 402 -9.66 28.62 3.68
N PHE A 403 -9.62 27.52 4.43
CA PHE A 403 -9.49 27.51 5.89
C PHE A 403 -8.77 26.25 6.37
N THR A 404 -7.92 26.36 7.36
CA THR A 404 -7.17 25.23 7.94
C THR A 404 -7.42 25.11 9.43
N PHE A 405 -7.82 23.94 9.89
CA PHE A 405 -7.74 23.52 11.28
C PHE A 405 -6.47 22.72 11.50
N ILE A 406 -5.55 23.26 12.31
CA ILE A 406 -4.33 22.55 12.73
C ILE A 406 -4.65 21.82 14.02
N THR A 407 -4.40 20.50 14.06
CA THR A 407 -4.81 19.64 15.16
C THR A 407 -3.81 18.52 15.43
N SER A 408 -4.07 17.70 16.46
CA SER A 408 -3.28 16.50 16.73
C SER A 408 -3.59 15.38 15.75
N ASP A 409 -2.57 14.55 15.44
CA ASP A 409 -2.69 13.26 14.74
C ASP A 409 -2.38 12.13 15.75
N ASN A 410 -1.29 11.40 15.60
CA ASN A 410 -0.71 10.45 16.57
C ASN A 410 0.48 11.11 17.25
N PRO A 411 0.35 11.77 18.38
CA PRO A 411 1.47 12.49 19.01
C PRO A 411 2.54 11.54 19.56
N ARG A 412 2.22 10.27 19.77
CA ARG A 412 3.09 9.24 20.34
C ARG A 412 3.71 9.72 21.66
N THR A 413 5.04 9.85 21.74
CA THR A 413 5.73 10.31 22.96
C THR A 413 5.96 11.82 23.01
N GLU A 414 5.69 12.55 21.90
CA GLU A 414 5.85 13.99 21.85
C GLU A 414 4.62 14.73 22.43
N ASP A 415 4.86 15.93 22.94
CA ASP A 415 3.80 16.87 23.33
C ASP A 415 3.02 17.31 22.07
N PRO A 416 1.70 17.05 21.99
CA PRO A 416 0.89 17.40 20.84
C PRO A 416 0.88 18.92 20.56
N GLN A 417 0.99 19.77 21.59
CA GLN A 417 1.05 21.23 21.41
C GLN A 417 2.31 21.63 20.64
N LYS A 418 3.48 21.05 20.96
CA LYS A 418 4.73 21.34 20.26
C LYS A 418 4.67 20.96 18.78
N ILE A 419 4.00 19.86 18.47
CA ILE A 419 3.81 19.43 17.06
C ILE A 419 2.97 20.46 16.30
N VAL A 420 1.87 20.89 16.92
CA VAL A 420 0.94 21.87 16.34
C VAL A 420 1.61 23.24 16.16
N ASP A 421 2.42 23.68 17.13
CA ASP A 421 3.17 24.94 17.06
C ASP A 421 4.13 24.95 15.86
N GLN A 422 4.82 23.82 15.57
CA GLN A 422 5.70 23.71 14.41
C GLN A 422 4.94 23.74 13.07
N ILE A 423 3.72 23.20 13.03
CA ILE A 423 2.87 23.32 11.84
C ILE A 423 2.43 24.78 11.67
N GLU A 424 2.08 25.45 12.77
CA GLU A 424 1.66 26.84 12.81
C GLU A 424 2.75 27.81 12.31
N GLU A 425 4.03 27.54 12.59
CA GLU A 425 5.15 28.30 12.05
C GLU A 425 5.14 28.35 10.52
N GLY A 426 4.72 27.27 9.88
CA GLY A 426 4.63 27.21 8.41
C GLY A 426 3.46 28.00 7.86
N ILE A 427 2.26 27.83 8.42
CA ILE A 427 1.06 28.50 7.90
C ILE A 427 1.12 30.01 8.11
N LYS A 428 1.79 30.49 9.17
CA LYS A 428 2.04 31.93 9.42
C LYS A 428 2.84 32.62 8.31
N LYS A 429 3.58 31.86 7.49
CA LYS A 429 4.28 32.41 6.31
C LYS A 429 3.35 32.72 5.14
N THR A 430 2.09 32.32 5.24
CA THR A 430 1.05 32.48 4.21
C THR A 430 -0.01 33.49 4.61
N LYS A 431 -0.93 33.79 3.70
CA LYS A 431 -2.15 34.56 3.99
C LYS A 431 -3.35 33.66 4.32
N GLY A 432 -3.13 32.35 4.50
CA GLY A 432 -4.16 31.38 4.78
C GLY A 432 -4.86 31.62 6.11
N LYS A 433 -6.17 31.45 6.14
CA LYS A 433 -6.97 31.51 7.36
C LYS A 433 -6.87 30.18 8.10
N TYR A 434 -6.64 30.22 9.40
CA TYR A 434 -6.52 29.01 10.19
C TYR A 434 -6.99 29.17 11.64
N LYS A 435 -7.21 28.05 12.31
CA LYS A 435 -7.45 27.94 13.73
C LYS A 435 -6.67 26.73 14.28
N VAL A 436 -6.03 26.90 15.42
CA VAL A 436 -5.36 25.81 16.13
C VAL A 436 -6.31 25.24 17.16
N ILE A 437 -6.57 23.94 17.09
CA ILE A 437 -7.37 23.18 18.07
C ILE A 437 -6.70 21.83 18.23
N VAL A 438 -6.00 21.61 19.36
CA VAL A 438 -5.23 20.38 19.58
C VAL A 438 -6.13 19.14 19.62
N ASP A 439 -7.30 19.23 20.25
CA ASP A 439 -8.28 18.15 20.24
C ASP A 439 -8.87 17.97 18.83
N ARG A 440 -8.60 16.79 18.23
CA ARG A 440 -9.00 16.51 16.85
C ARG A 440 -10.51 16.35 16.69
N VAL A 441 -11.21 15.85 17.73
CA VAL A 441 -12.68 15.75 17.68
C VAL A 441 -13.29 17.13 17.61
N GLU A 442 -12.80 18.06 18.45
CA GLU A 442 -13.28 19.44 18.46
C GLU A 442 -12.90 20.20 17.18
N ALA A 443 -11.71 19.94 16.61
CA ALA A 443 -11.32 20.50 15.31
C ALA A 443 -12.29 20.06 14.18
N ILE A 444 -12.65 18.77 14.15
CA ILE A 444 -13.64 18.23 13.22
C ILE A 444 -15.02 18.86 13.44
N ARG A 445 -15.45 19.01 14.69
CA ARG A 445 -16.72 19.65 15.08
C ARG A 445 -16.81 21.09 14.55
N GLU A 446 -15.78 21.87 14.77
CA GLU A 446 -15.73 23.25 14.30
C GLU A 446 -15.69 23.34 12.77
N ALA A 447 -14.99 22.43 12.10
CA ALA A 447 -15.02 22.35 10.63
C ALA A 447 -16.42 22.05 10.10
N ILE A 448 -17.16 21.10 10.73
CA ILE A 448 -18.54 20.75 10.35
C ILE A 448 -19.51 21.92 10.62
N LYS A 449 -19.35 22.66 11.72
CA LYS A 449 -20.15 23.86 12.01
C LYS A 449 -19.95 24.95 10.95
N MET A 450 -18.73 25.11 10.45
CA MET A 450 -18.35 26.11 9.45
C MET A 450 -18.84 25.77 8.05
N ALA A 451 -18.88 24.50 7.69
CA ALA A 451 -19.08 24.04 6.32
C ALA A 451 -20.55 24.09 5.88
N THR A 452 -20.73 24.29 4.58
CA THR A 452 -22.01 24.18 3.85
C THR A 452 -21.95 23.03 2.83
N LYS A 453 -23.09 22.68 2.21
CA LYS A 453 -23.13 21.64 1.15
C LYS A 453 -22.28 21.96 -0.09
N LYS A 454 -21.84 23.21 -0.27
CA LYS A 454 -20.97 23.62 -1.39
C LYS A 454 -19.48 23.46 -1.08
N ASP A 455 -19.16 23.38 0.20
CA ASP A 455 -17.80 23.27 0.71
C ASP A 455 -17.36 21.79 0.74
N ILE A 456 -16.07 21.56 0.96
CA ILE A 456 -15.52 20.24 1.25
C ILE A 456 -14.61 20.32 2.47
N ILE A 457 -14.76 19.38 3.39
CA ILE A 457 -13.84 19.17 4.51
C ILE A 457 -12.90 18.02 4.16
N VAL A 458 -11.60 18.26 4.28
CA VAL A 458 -10.56 17.22 4.08
C VAL A 458 -9.94 16.90 5.43
N LEU A 459 -10.24 15.71 5.96
CA LEU A 459 -9.62 15.14 7.15
C LEU A 459 -8.37 14.37 6.72
N ALA A 460 -7.20 15.01 6.81
CA ALA A 460 -5.96 14.42 6.32
C ALA A 460 -5.07 13.90 7.46
N GLY A 461 -4.31 12.84 7.15
CA GLY A 461 -3.32 12.21 8.02
C GLY A 461 -3.66 10.79 8.42
N LYS A 462 -4.79 10.57 9.09
CA LYS A 462 -5.16 9.28 9.68
C LYS A 462 -5.66 8.25 8.67
N GLY A 463 -6.44 8.69 7.70
CA GLY A 463 -6.96 7.79 6.66
C GLY A 463 -7.74 6.60 7.25
N HIS A 464 -7.21 5.38 7.08
CA HIS A 464 -7.84 4.14 7.53
C HIS A 464 -7.57 3.78 9.01
N GLU A 465 -6.72 4.52 9.72
CA GLU A 465 -6.35 4.22 11.11
C GLU A 465 -7.54 4.45 12.06
N PRO A 466 -8.04 3.40 12.76
CA PRO A 466 -9.16 3.53 13.69
C PRO A 466 -8.69 3.84 15.13
N TYR A 467 -7.53 4.49 15.29
CA TYR A 467 -6.95 4.79 16.59
C TYR A 467 -6.17 6.10 16.59
N GLN A 468 -5.97 6.66 17.77
CA GLN A 468 -4.96 7.69 18.05
C GLN A 468 -3.92 7.11 19.01
N GLU A 469 -2.63 7.23 18.69
CA GLU A 469 -1.54 6.70 19.50
C GLU A 469 -0.97 7.82 20.38
N ILE A 470 -1.09 7.64 21.72
CA ILE A 470 -0.60 8.57 22.74
C ILE A 470 0.23 7.77 23.75
N ASN A 471 1.50 8.14 23.96
CA ASN A 471 2.43 7.47 24.86
C ASN A 471 2.49 5.94 24.70
N GLY A 472 2.50 5.49 23.44
CA GLY A 472 2.56 4.07 23.08
C GLY A 472 1.24 3.30 23.26
N VAL A 473 0.16 3.97 23.68
CA VAL A 473 -1.18 3.39 23.81
C VAL A 473 -2.05 3.82 22.64
N LYS A 474 -2.70 2.87 21.98
CA LYS A 474 -3.66 3.11 20.91
C LYS A 474 -5.07 3.27 21.49
N HIS A 475 -5.59 4.48 21.43
CA HIS A 475 -6.96 4.80 21.84
C HIS A 475 -7.90 4.67 20.63
N PRO A 476 -9.11 4.12 20.75
CA PRO A 476 -10.08 4.06 19.66
C PRO A 476 -10.37 5.46 19.09
N PHE A 477 -10.23 5.63 17.78
CA PHE A 477 -10.44 6.90 17.10
C PHE A 477 -10.73 6.64 15.62
N ASP A 478 -11.99 6.49 15.28
CA ASP A 478 -12.42 6.32 13.87
C ASP A 478 -13.15 7.58 13.40
N GLU A 479 -12.54 8.31 12.46
CA GLU A 479 -13.10 9.57 11.96
C GLU A 479 -14.47 9.41 11.30
N ARG A 480 -14.79 8.23 10.76
CA ARG A 480 -16.11 7.92 10.17
C ARG A 480 -17.21 7.92 11.23
N ILE A 481 -16.90 7.35 12.38
CA ILE A 481 -17.83 7.30 13.53
C ILE A 481 -17.95 8.70 14.14
N ILE A 482 -16.83 9.35 14.41
CA ILE A 482 -16.76 10.69 15.01
C ILE A 482 -17.56 11.71 14.21
N VAL A 483 -17.40 11.72 12.87
CA VAL A 483 -18.15 12.62 11.99
C VAL A 483 -19.66 12.41 12.13
N ARG A 484 -20.12 11.16 12.15
CA ARG A 484 -21.56 10.84 12.29
C ARG A 484 -22.11 11.26 13.66
N GLU A 485 -21.37 10.97 14.73
CA GLU A 485 -21.74 11.34 16.09
C GLU A 485 -21.84 12.87 16.25
N ILE A 486 -20.84 13.61 15.75
CA ILE A 486 -20.86 15.08 15.78
C ILE A 486 -22.08 15.64 15.03
N ILE A 487 -22.40 15.11 13.86
CA ILE A 487 -23.56 15.55 13.08
C ILE A 487 -24.86 15.27 13.81
N ASP A 488 -25.01 14.06 14.38
CA ASP A 488 -26.20 13.69 15.17
C ASP A 488 -26.38 14.58 16.42
N GLU A 489 -25.28 14.91 17.12
CA GLU A 489 -25.29 15.85 18.25
C GLU A 489 -25.72 17.26 17.83
N LEU A 490 -25.11 17.80 16.76
CA LEU A 490 -25.43 19.15 16.27
C LEU A 490 -26.85 19.26 15.71
N ASP A 491 -27.46 18.20 15.25
CA ASP A 491 -28.85 18.18 14.79
C ASP A 491 -29.83 18.14 15.95
N LYS A 492 -29.51 17.40 17.03
CA LYS A 492 -30.29 17.38 18.27
C LYS A 492 -30.30 18.75 18.99
N GLN A 493 -29.24 19.54 18.87
CA GLN A 493 -29.16 20.88 19.47
C GLN A 493 -29.99 21.95 18.72
N LYS A 494 -30.43 21.63 17.50
CA LYS A 494 -31.24 22.55 16.66
C LYS A 494 -32.73 22.22 16.69
N SER A 495 -33.09 21.02 17.18
CA SER A 495 -34.46 20.57 17.42
C SER A 495 -34.92 20.92 18.85
#